data_ebe9d1f05151913cf3161ebb4856353e
#
_entry.id   ebe9d1f05151913cf3161ebb4856353e
#
_cell.length_a   1.000
_cell.length_b   1.000
_cell.length_c   1.000
_cell.angle_alpha   90.00
_cell.angle_beta   90.00
_cell.angle_gamma   90.00
#
_symmetry.space_group_name_H-M   'P 1'
#
loop_
_entity.id
_entity.type
_entity.pdbx_description
1 polymer ?
#
loop_
_entity_poly.entity_id
_entity_poly.type
_entity_poly.pdbx_seq_one_letter_code
_entity_poly.pdbx_strand_id
1 'polypeptide(L)'
;PELTRPFFASMRMDLERTEHDQESFDRYVYGSAEVVGLMCLRAFVHRAGRPTFDGTVLVDGARALGAAFQKVNFLRDLHADFEVLGRSYFPGVDIRSFDEATKERLVADVQSDLDLAARTVRLLPADARNAVGLAHALFQELNDRIAATPADRLVTTRVRV
;
A
#
# COMPACT_ATOMS: atom_id res chain seq x y z
N PRO A 1 6.86 -19.44 7.02
CA PRO A 1 7.92 -19.28 6.02
C PRO A 1 7.43 -18.68 4.69
N GLU A 2 6.20 -19.00 4.24
CA GLU A 2 5.69 -18.58 2.92
C GLU A 2 5.49 -17.05 2.81
N LEU A 3 5.02 -16.39 3.86
CA LEU A 3 4.81 -14.94 3.89
C LEU A 3 6.04 -14.17 4.39
N THR A 4 6.83 -14.76 5.28
CA THR A 4 8.02 -14.09 5.84
C THR A 4 9.18 -14.01 4.86
N ARG A 5 9.36 -15.00 3.97
CA ARG A 5 10.44 -14.96 2.96
C ARG A 5 10.29 -13.78 1.99
N PRO A 6 9.12 -13.54 1.36
CA PRO A 6 8.92 -12.34 0.53
C PRO A 6 9.13 -11.04 1.30
N PHE A 7 8.70 -10.97 2.58
CA PHE A 7 8.92 -9.80 3.41
C PHE A 7 10.41 -9.46 3.53
N PHE A 8 11.23 -10.42 3.94
CA PHE A 8 12.68 -10.19 4.05
C PHE A 8 13.35 -9.94 2.70
N ALA A 9 12.85 -10.54 1.62
CA ALA A 9 13.34 -10.25 0.27
C ALA A 9 13.10 -8.78 -0.11
N SER A 10 11.91 -8.23 0.17
CA SER A 10 11.60 -6.81 -0.09
C SER A 10 12.43 -5.88 0.80
N MET A 11 12.62 -6.20 2.09
CA MET A 11 13.50 -5.42 2.97
C MET A 11 14.95 -5.38 2.47
N ARG A 12 15.42 -6.47 1.83
CA ARG A 12 16.75 -6.50 1.21
C ARG A 12 16.83 -5.60 -0.03
N MET A 13 15.75 -5.51 -0.80
CA MET A 13 15.70 -4.64 -1.98
C MET A 13 15.96 -3.17 -1.61
N ASP A 14 15.56 -2.70 -0.43
CA ASP A 14 15.88 -1.36 0.08
C ASP A 14 17.37 -1.10 0.26
N LEU A 15 18.18 -2.14 0.41
CA LEU A 15 19.63 -2.03 0.53
C LEU A 15 20.34 -2.09 -0.83
N GLU A 16 19.69 -2.63 -1.85
CA GLU A 16 20.29 -2.96 -3.14
C GLU A 16 19.79 -2.11 -4.31
N ARG A 17 18.59 -1.48 -4.16
CA ARG A 17 17.92 -0.77 -5.25
C ARG A 17 17.48 0.63 -4.84
N THR A 18 17.61 1.54 -5.78
CA THR A 18 17.11 2.92 -5.68
C THR A 18 15.95 3.19 -6.64
N GLU A 19 15.76 2.32 -7.64
CA GLU A 19 14.72 2.43 -8.66
C GLU A 19 14.08 1.06 -8.91
N HIS A 20 12.84 1.06 -9.37
CA HIS A 20 12.07 -0.14 -9.68
C HIS A 20 11.52 -0.09 -11.12
N ASP A 21 11.65 -1.20 -11.83
CA ASP A 21 10.78 -1.54 -12.96
C ASP A 21 9.46 -2.14 -12.45
N GLN A 22 8.49 -2.39 -13.34
CA GLN A 22 7.18 -2.90 -12.93
C GLN A 22 7.27 -4.23 -12.17
N GLU A 23 8.09 -5.17 -12.64
CA GLU A 23 8.24 -6.49 -11.99
C GLU A 23 8.83 -6.37 -10.57
N SER A 24 9.86 -5.56 -10.41
CA SER A 24 10.49 -5.34 -9.10
C SER A 24 9.60 -4.53 -8.16
N PHE A 25 8.82 -3.58 -8.68
CA PHE A 25 7.82 -2.85 -7.91
C PHE A 25 6.72 -3.77 -7.37
N ASP A 26 6.13 -4.58 -8.24
CA ASP A 26 5.08 -5.53 -7.84
C ASP A 26 5.61 -6.52 -6.79
N ARG A 27 6.83 -7.01 -6.98
CA ARG A 27 7.50 -7.89 -6.01
C ARG A 27 7.76 -7.17 -4.68
N TYR A 28 8.18 -5.89 -4.75
CA TYR A 28 8.43 -5.08 -3.57
C TYR A 28 7.15 -4.81 -2.78
N VAL A 29 6.08 -4.37 -3.43
CA VAL A 29 4.77 -4.11 -2.80
C VAL A 29 4.20 -5.40 -2.22
N TYR A 30 4.26 -6.51 -2.95
CA TYR A 30 3.85 -7.81 -2.44
C TYR A 30 4.57 -8.17 -1.13
N GLY A 31 5.89 -8.12 -1.12
CA GLY A 31 6.67 -8.55 0.04
C GLY A 31 6.64 -7.54 1.19
N SER A 32 6.68 -6.23 0.93
CA SER A 32 6.71 -5.23 1.99
C SER A 32 5.34 -4.97 2.63
N ALA A 33 4.24 -5.22 1.93
CA ALA A 33 2.91 -4.81 2.37
C ALA A 33 1.80 -5.86 2.20
N GLU A 34 1.64 -6.48 1.03
CA GLU A 34 0.55 -7.44 0.82
C GLU A 34 0.68 -8.66 1.73
N VAL A 35 1.90 -9.22 1.90
CA VAL A 35 2.12 -10.34 2.82
C VAL A 35 1.85 -9.96 4.27
N VAL A 36 2.03 -8.70 4.66
CA VAL A 36 1.68 -8.21 6.00
C VAL A 36 0.17 -8.23 6.19
N GLY A 37 -0.59 -7.75 5.20
CA GLY A 37 -2.05 -7.88 5.17
C GLY A 37 -2.50 -9.34 5.32
N LEU A 38 -1.85 -10.26 4.61
CA LEU A 38 -2.12 -11.70 4.70
C LEU A 38 -1.77 -12.29 6.08
N MET A 39 -0.69 -11.84 6.71
CA MET A 39 -0.32 -12.24 8.08
C MET A 39 -1.39 -11.78 9.07
N CYS A 40 -1.84 -10.53 8.98
CA CYS A 40 -2.92 -10.00 9.80
C CYS A 40 -4.21 -10.79 9.60
N LEU A 41 -4.60 -11.05 8.35
CA LEU A 41 -5.79 -11.83 8.04
C LEU A 41 -5.73 -13.22 8.67
N ARG A 42 -4.60 -13.93 8.55
CA ARG A 42 -4.42 -15.25 9.19
C ARG A 42 -4.60 -15.18 10.71
N ALA A 43 -4.04 -14.14 11.36
CA ALA A 43 -4.18 -13.96 12.79
C ALA A 43 -5.64 -13.71 13.21
N PHE A 44 -6.38 -12.88 12.47
CA PHE A 44 -7.79 -12.56 12.74
C PHE A 44 -8.70 -13.79 12.57
N VAL A 45 -8.49 -14.55 11.50
CA VAL A 45 -9.30 -15.74 11.21
C VAL A 45 -9.01 -16.87 12.20
N HIS A 46 -7.73 -17.07 12.55
CA HIS A 46 -7.34 -18.08 13.54
C HIS A 46 -7.96 -17.79 14.91
N ARG A 47 -7.90 -16.52 15.35
CA ARG A 47 -8.50 -16.09 16.63
C ARG A 47 -10.00 -16.28 16.67
N ALA A 48 -10.70 -16.11 15.55
CA ALA A 48 -12.14 -16.33 15.43
C ALA A 48 -12.54 -17.81 15.40
N GLY A 49 -11.60 -18.75 15.55
CA GLY A 49 -11.85 -20.20 15.54
C GLY A 49 -12.26 -20.74 14.16
N ARG A 50 -11.98 -19.99 13.09
CA ARG A 50 -12.21 -20.44 11.71
C ARG A 50 -10.93 -21.09 11.19
N PRO A 51 -10.86 -22.42 11.04
CA PRO A 51 -9.63 -23.14 10.69
C PRO A 51 -9.21 -22.93 9.22
N THR A 52 -10.16 -22.60 8.37
CA THR A 52 -9.94 -22.24 6.97
C THR A 52 -10.81 -21.02 6.64
N PHE A 53 -10.25 -20.02 6.03
CA PHE A 53 -11.08 -19.03 5.36
C PHE A 53 -11.16 -19.45 3.89
N ASP A 54 -12.37 -19.62 3.42
CA ASP A 54 -12.64 -19.85 1.98
C ASP A 54 -12.38 -18.49 1.30
N GLY A 55 -11.12 -18.39 0.87
CA GLY A 55 -10.60 -17.17 0.95
C GLY A 55 -10.12 -16.38 -0.20
N THR A 56 -10.50 -16.58 -1.43
CA THR A 56 -10.08 -15.64 -2.49
C THR A 56 -10.47 -14.21 -2.13
N VAL A 57 -11.71 -13.96 -1.73
CA VAL A 57 -12.23 -12.60 -1.47
C VAL A 57 -11.53 -11.90 -0.29
N LEU A 58 -11.32 -12.58 0.85
CA LEU A 58 -10.63 -12.00 1.99
C LEU A 58 -9.13 -11.87 1.75
N VAL A 59 -8.53 -12.81 1.01
CA VAL A 59 -7.13 -12.73 0.60
C VAL A 59 -6.90 -11.55 -0.33
N ASP A 60 -7.74 -11.39 -1.35
CA ASP A 60 -7.65 -10.28 -2.30
C ASP A 60 -7.82 -8.93 -1.60
N GLY A 61 -8.79 -8.82 -0.68
CA GLY A 61 -8.98 -7.61 0.12
C GLY A 61 -7.82 -7.29 1.06
N ALA A 62 -7.22 -8.30 1.69
CA ALA A 62 -6.07 -8.10 2.57
C ALA A 62 -4.81 -7.69 1.79
N ARG A 63 -4.62 -8.25 0.58
CA ARG A 63 -3.54 -7.85 -0.33
C ARG A 63 -3.75 -6.42 -0.81
N ALA A 64 -4.94 -6.10 -1.30
CA ALA A 64 -5.29 -4.77 -1.78
C ALA A 64 -5.10 -3.70 -0.69
N LEU A 65 -5.53 -3.96 0.55
CA LEU A 65 -5.33 -3.02 1.65
C LEU A 65 -3.85 -2.81 1.96
N GLY A 66 -3.06 -3.87 1.96
CA GLY A 66 -1.61 -3.78 2.12
C GLY A 66 -0.96 -2.96 1.00
N ALA A 67 -1.29 -3.26 -0.26
CA ALA A 67 -0.80 -2.54 -1.43
C ALA A 67 -1.16 -1.06 -1.38
N ALA A 68 -2.43 -0.72 -1.08
CA ALA A 68 -2.90 0.65 -0.94
C ALA A 68 -2.10 1.41 0.13
N PHE A 69 -1.88 0.83 1.31
CA PHE A 69 -1.11 1.46 2.37
C PHE A 69 0.32 1.78 1.93
N GLN A 70 0.97 0.86 1.25
CA GLN A 70 2.33 1.07 0.76
C GLN A 70 2.39 2.15 -0.33
N LYS A 71 1.50 2.09 -1.31
CA LYS A 71 1.44 3.06 -2.41
C LYS A 71 1.10 4.47 -1.90
N VAL A 72 0.18 4.61 -0.94
CA VAL A 72 -0.11 5.90 -0.26
C VAL A 72 1.14 6.43 0.43
N ASN A 73 1.88 5.57 1.14
CA ASN A 73 3.12 5.99 1.79
C ASN A 73 4.15 6.51 0.77
N PHE A 74 4.32 5.85 -0.37
CA PHE A 74 5.20 6.32 -1.44
C PHE A 74 4.76 7.68 -2.00
N LEU A 75 3.46 7.89 -2.24
CA LEU A 75 2.93 9.18 -2.70
C LEU A 75 3.10 10.27 -1.65
N ARG A 76 2.88 9.96 -0.38
CA ARG A 76 3.05 10.91 0.74
C ARG A 76 4.48 11.34 0.94
N ASP A 77 5.41 10.42 0.75
CA ASP A 77 6.83 10.60 1.09
C ASP A 77 7.72 10.86 -0.15
N LEU A 78 7.12 11.10 -1.34
CA LEU A 78 7.82 11.32 -2.62
C LEU A 78 9.05 12.24 -2.49
N HIS A 79 8.88 13.41 -1.84
CA HIS A 79 9.96 14.36 -1.64
C HIS A 79 11.11 13.76 -0.80
N ALA A 80 10.78 13.16 0.35
CA ALA A 80 11.78 12.63 1.26
C ALA A 80 12.51 11.40 0.66
N ASP A 81 11.78 10.54 -0.04
CA ASP A 81 12.36 9.35 -0.67
C ASP A 81 13.34 9.73 -1.78
N PHE A 82 13.01 10.74 -2.59
CA PHE A 82 13.88 11.20 -3.67
C PHE A 82 15.05 12.06 -3.18
N GLU A 83 14.79 13.12 -2.44
CA GLU A 83 15.82 14.11 -2.07
C GLU A 83 16.78 13.61 -0.98
N VAL A 84 16.28 12.80 -0.03
CA VAL A 84 17.08 12.33 1.09
C VAL A 84 17.65 10.93 0.85
N LEU A 85 16.86 10.03 0.25
CA LEU A 85 17.24 8.63 0.06
C LEU A 85 17.67 8.31 -1.38
N GLY A 86 17.44 9.21 -2.34
CA GLY A 86 17.72 9.00 -3.76
C GLY A 86 16.91 7.86 -4.35
N ARG A 87 15.69 7.60 -3.85
CA ARG A 87 14.84 6.48 -4.25
C ARG A 87 13.63 6.92 -5.05
N SER A 88 13.32 6.16 -6.08
CA SER A 88 12.05 6.25 -6.82
C SER A 88 11.40 4.88 -6.84
N TYR A 89 10.24 4.76 -6.17
CA TYR A 89 9.53 3.49 -6.10
C TYR A 89 8.64 3.25 -7.32
N PHE A 90 7.91 4.26 -7.80
CA PHE A 90 6.97 4.08 -8.91
C PHE A 90 7.69 3.90 -10.24
N PRO A 91 7.44 2.80 -10.97
CA PRO A 91 8.08 2.53 -12.26
C PRO A 91 7.82 3.63 -13.29
N GLY A 92 8.89 4.09 -13.94
CA GLY A 92 8.79 5.11 -14.99
C GLY A 92 8.34 6.49 -14.54
N VAL A 93 8.31 6.75 -13.23
CA VAL A 93 8.00 8.06 -12.67
C VAL A 93 9.30 8.78 -12.31
N ASP A 94 9.59 9.85 -13.04
CA ASP A 94 10.65 10.80 -12.68
C ASP A 94 10.02 11.96 -11.86
N ILE A 95 10.47 12.11 -10.63
CA ILE A 95 9.97 13.16 -9.73
C ILE A 95 10.22 14.58 -10.28
N ARG A 96 11.25 14.75 -11.12
CA ARG A 96 11.58 16.04 -11.73
C ARG A 96 10.58 16.46 -12.81
N SER A 97 9.84 15.51 -13.36
CA SER A 97 8.78 15.71 -14.35
C SER A 97 7.41 15.23 -13.84
N PHE A 98 7.25 15.15 -12.50
CA PHE A 98 6.02 14.71 -11.88
C PHE A 98 4.89 15.73 -12.09
N ASP A 99 3.86 15.34 -12.84
CA ASP A 99 2.76 16.18 -13.25
C ASP A 99 1.40 15.71 -12.68
N GLU A 100 0.36 16.50 -12.90
CA GLU A 100 -1.00 16.18 -12.46
C GLU A 100 -1.51 14.88 -13.07
N ALA A 101 -1.24 14.60 -14.34
CA ALA A 101 -1.70 13.39 -15.01
C ALA A 101 -1.06 12.13 -14.39
N THR A 102 0.23 12.20 -14.05
CA THR A 102 0.94 11.12 -13.34
C THR A 102 0.36 10.92 -11.94
N LYS A 103 0.14 12.03 -11.19
CA LYS A 103 -0.50 11.97 -9.86
C LYS A 103 -1.87 11.32 -9.92
N GLU A 104 -2.74 11.81 -10.81
CA GLU A 104 -4.11 11.29 -10.95
C GLU A 104 -4.13 9.79 -11.26
N ARG A 105 -3.25 9.32 -12.13
CA ARG A 105 -3.11 7.88 -12.44
C ARG A 105 -2.71 7.06 -11.21
N LEU A 106 -1.75 7.53 -10.43
CA LEU A 106 -1.28 6.83 -9.23
C LEU A 106 -2.32 6.85 -8.11
N VAL A 107 -3.00 7.98 -7.92
CA VAL A 107 -4.12 8.10 -6.97
C VAL A 107 -5.27 7.18 -7.32
N ALA A 108 -5.61 7.07 -8.61
CA ALA A 108 -6.66 6.17 -9.09
C ALA A 108 -6.29 4.68 -8.87
N ASP A 109 -5.03 4.31 -9.05
CA ASP A 109 -4.54 2.96 -8.77
C ASP A 109 -4.67 2.62 -7.27
N VAL A 110 -4.28 3.54 -6.39
CA VAL A 110 -4.50 3.42 -4.94
C VAL A 110 -5.98 3.31 -4.60
N GLN A 111 -6.84 4.14 -5.22
CA GLN A 111 -8.27 4.13 -4.97
C GLN A 111 -8.90 2.79 -5.35
N SER A 112 -8.46 2.19 -6.44
CA SER A 112 -8.91 0.84 -6.84
C SER A 112 -8.62 -0.22 -5.77
N ASP A 113 -7.43 -0.18 -5.17
CA ASP A 113 -7.06 -1.08 -4.08
C ASP A 113 -7.87 -0.81 -2.81
N LEU A 114 -8.09 0.45 -2.44
CA LEU A 114 -8.93 0.84 -1.29
C LEU A 114 -10.38 0.39 -1.48
N ASP A 115 -10.94 0.55 -2.67
CA ASP A 115 -12.31 0.13 -2.99
C ASP A 115 -12.48 -1.39 -2.91
N LEU A 116 -11.48 -2.15 -3.38
CA LEU A 116 -11.47 -3.60 -3.26
C LEU A 116 -11.41 -4.02 -1.79
N ALA A 117 -10.53 -3.40 -1.00
CA ALA A 117 -10.41 -3.66 0.43
C ALA A 117 -11.71 -3.33 1.19
N ALA A 118 -12.36 -2.19 0.91
CA ALA A 118 -13.59 -1.76 1.56
C ALA A 118 -14.71 -2.81 1.47
N ARG A 119 -14.84 -3.49 0.34
CA ARG A 119 -15.84 -4.54 0.12
C ARG A 119 -15.63 -5.74 1.05
N THR A 120 -14.39 -5.97 1.48
CA THR A 120 -14.01 -7.15 2.26
C THR A 120 -13.93 -6.89 3.76
N VAL A 121 -13.69 -5.64 4.20
CA VAL A 121 -13.58 -5.27 5.62
C VAL A 121 -14.80 -5.76 6.42
N ARG A 122 -16.01 -5.62 5.89
CA ARG A 122 -17.26 -6.06 6.56
C ARG A 122 -17.34 -7.59 6.74
N LEU A 123 -16.56 -8.36 5.99
CA LEU A 123 -16.52 -9.82 6.09
C LEU A 123 -15.54 -10.31 7.17
N LEU A 124 -14.72 -9.41 7.70
CA LEU A 124 -13.79 -9.72 8.80
C LEU A 124 -14.54 -10.08 10.10
N PRO A 125 -13.90 -10.86 10.99
CA PRO A 125 -14.39 -11.06 12.35
C PRO A 125 -14.66 -9.73 13.05
N ALA A 126 -15.70 -9.69 13.91
CA ALA A 126 -16.18 -8.44 14.51
C ALA A 126 -15.12 -7.71 15.36
N ASP A 127 -14.23 -8.46 16.01
CA ASP A 127 -13.13 -7.93 16.82
C ASP A 127 -12.01 -7.26 15.99
N ALA A 128 -11.82 -7.68 14.73
CA ALA A 128 -10.86 -7.07 13.82
C ALA A 128 -11.47 -5.95 12.95
N ARG A 129 -12.76 -6.05 12.64
CA ARG A 129 -13.45 -5.19 11.66
C ARG A 129 -13.32 -3.70 11.96
N ASN A 130 -13.52 -3.29 13.20
CA ASN A 130 -13.48 -1.88 13.58
C ASN A 130 -12.07 -1.30 13.45
N ALA A 131 -11.05 -2.04 13.88
CA ALA A 131 -9.66 -1.60 13.79
C ALA A 131 -9.19 -1.50 12.33
N VAL A 132 -9.50 -2.51 11.51
CA VAL A 132 -9.16 -2.51 10.08
C VAL A 132 -9.95 -1.44 9.33
N GLY A 133 -11.24 -1.26 9.65
CA GLY A 133 -12.07 -0.21 9.08
C GLY A 133 -11.56 1.20 9.39
N LEU A 134 -11.09 1.43 10.63
CA LEU A 134 -10.47 2.70 11.01
C LEU A 134 -9.15 2.94 10.23
N ALA A 135 -8.31 1.92 10.12
CA ALA A 135 -7.09 2.02 9.33
C ALA A 135 -7.39 2.31 7.84
N HIS A 136 -8.38 1.61 7.26
CA HIS A 136 -8.84 1.88 5.90
C HIS A 136 -9.28 3.34 5.74
N ALA A 137 -10.14 3.85 6.65
CA ALA A 137 -10.64 5.22 6.60
C ALA A 137 -9.51 6.26 6.68
N LEU A 138 -8.49 6.01 7.50
CA LEU A 138 -7.33 6.88 7.62
C LEU A 138 -6.54 6.95 6.29
N PHE A 139 -6.33 5.81 5.62
CA PHE A 139 -5.61 5.79 4.35
C PHE A 139 -6.46 6.29 3.18
N GLN A 140 -7.79 6.14 3.24
CA GLN A 140 -8.70 6.81 2.32
C GLN A 140 -8.56 8.33 2.44
N GLU A 141 -8.61 8.88 3.65
CA GLU A 141 -8.43 10.32 3.90
C GLU A 141 -7.05 10.80 3.40
N LEU A 142 -5.98 10.01 3.59
CA LEU A 142 -4.67 10.32 3.04
C LEU A 142 -4.68 10.37 1.51
N ASN A 143 -5.30 9.38 0.85
CA ASN A 143 -5.43 9.36 -0.61
C ASN A 143 -6.21 10.56 -1.13
N ASP A 144 -7.31 10.92 -0.46
CA ASP A 144 -8.13 12.08 -0.81
C ASP A 144 -7.34 13.40 -0.67
N ARG A 145 -6.54 13.54 0.38
CA ARG A 145 -5.66 14.71 0.57
C ARG A 145 -4.54 14.77 -0.47
N ILE A 146 -3.95 13.64 -0.83
CA ILE A 146 -2.97 13.56 -1.90
C ILE A 146 -3.62 13.96 -3.24
N ALA A 147 -4.83 13.48 -3.53
CA ALA A 147 -5.59 13.84 -4.71
C ALA A 147 -5.85 15.37 -4.78
N ALA A 148 -6.22 15.97 -3.66
CA ALA A 148 -6.48 17.40 -3.55
C ALA A 148 -5.23 18.29 -3.55
N THR A 149 -4.03 17.70 -3.33
CA THR A 149 -2.77 18.44 -3.29
C THR A 149 -2.20 18.57 -4.71
N PRO A 150 -1.86 19.77 -5.20
CA PRO A 150 -1.20 19.95 -6.49
C PRO A 150 0.10 19.13 -6.61
N ALA A 151 0.38 18.59 -7.81
CA ALA A 151 1.53 17.72 -8.03
C ALA A 151 2.87 18.39 -7.67
N ASP A 152 3.05 19.66 -7.98
CA ASP A 152 4.24 20.46 -7.62
C ASP A 152 4.44 20.59 -6.11
N ARG A 153 3.37 20.53 -5.34
CA ARG A 153 3.41 20.53 -3.88
C ARG A 153 3.78 19.16 -3.31
N LEU A 154 3.31 18.06 -3.91
CA LEU A 154 3.65 16.71 -3.45
C LEU A 154 5.14 16.43 -3.52
N VAL A 155 5.83 16.95 -4.54
CA VAL A 155 7.28 16.79 -4.69
C VAL A 155 8.11 17.68 -3.77
N THR A 156 7.49 18.59 -3.01
CA THR A 156 8.18 19.51 -2.10
C THR A 156 7.73 19.40 -0.65
N THR A 157 6.58 18.79 -0.38
CA THR A 157 6.01 18.73 0.98
C THR A 157 5.35 17.38 1.26
N ARG A 158 5.48 16.93 2.51
CA ARG A 158 4.80 15.73 2.99
C ARG A 158 3.35 16.01 3.34
N VAL A 159 2.41 15.26 2.76
CA VAL A 159 0.99 15.29 3.13
C VAL A 159 0.78 14.63 4.49
N ARG A 160 -0.06 15.24 5.35
CA ARG A 160 -0.39 14.73 6.69
C ARG A 160 -1.90 14.73 6.91
N VAL A 161 -2.39 13.77 7.68
CA VAL A 161 -3.75 13.70 8.23
C VAL A 161 -3.77 14.31 9.62
#